data_8f49cecb1769fd5e023acaba1aa501d9
#
_entry.id   8f49cecb1769fd5e023acaba1aa501d9
#
_cell.length_a   1.000
_cell.length_b   1.000
_cell.length_c   1.000
_cell.angle_alpha   90.00
_cell.angle_beta   90.00
_cell.angle_gamma   90.00
#
_symmetry.space_group_name_H-M   'P 1'
#
loop_
_entity.id
_entity.type
_entity.pdbx_description
1 polymer ?
#
loop_
_entity_poly.entity_id
_entity_poly.type
_entity_poly.pdbx_seq_one_letter_code
_entity_poly.pdbx_strand_id
1 'polypeptide(L)'
;MKSVFTKALAFPLSAIMLITSLVSCADNIPIDQGNPNQSDFESSNSTVDNTENKINNNNTEGTKGDTDKNDDITPAPEGTVILYNNNAYKANVINAAAAKDFDKSLINNIRKLFGKLTRKYPQEQTDAKISEGPAVLIGETEYNESKEVYKNLKKNQAKATVVGNKYVIAYSGELAAIELFEELKVLFDKYATEEKIVIDSKWDIDLTAIDRTAPILKSQNMVMACDQQNKRIVIYDFNKYTQTKSLDQMEVRSFSLGHTADVKYREGTTFGNVLLITGDQSSANTGMYNYSNGKAIWKTSNPGSNPHAIEILPSGNIVIASSTDNKVRLFKTSALKTNDTATANTYIDYTLEDAHGVLWDPTYKVLWALGRYEIKAYYIQGVGTGEKLVEATQMKISLPEGHRGGHDLSPDYTDTRYLYITVGEFALKIDKKERKIIADYEYSKLMNAQNIKGFSNNPAGNFFITGEINTTSFASWCTNSIYFCRYNGTTYEKIKLTSSKSAIYKARALCGTYQ
;
A
#
# COMPACT_ATOMS: atom_id res chain seq x y z
N MET A 1 8.88 -13.75 73.67
CA MET A 1 9.76 -14.94 73.94
C MET A 1 9.88 -15.73 72.63
N LYS A 2 11.14 -16.06 72.32
CA LYS A 2 11.64 -16.95 71.22
C LYS A 2 11.52 -16.39 69.79
N SER A 3 12.57 -15.77 69.27
CA SER A 3 13.86 -16.24 68.76
C SER A 3 13.70 -16.98 67.43
N VAL A 4 13.93 -16.29 66.29
CA VAL A 4 15.14 -16.19 65.45
C VAL A 4 15.69 -17.55 64.99
N PHE A 5 15.72 -17.72 63.68
CA PHE A 5 16.91 -18.28 63.01
C PHE A 5 16.98 -17.88 61.55
N THR A 6 17.88 -16.97 61.23
CA THR A 6 18.46 -16.64 59.95
C THR A 6 19.33 -17.83 59.49
N LYS A 7 19.15 -18.31 58.27
CA LYS A 7 20.17 -19.11 57.57
C LYS A 7 20.55 -18.41 56.28
N ALA A 8 21.70 -17.82 56.31
CA ALA A 8 22.46 -17.42 55.13
C ALA A 8 23.02 -18.69 54.46
N LEU A 9 22.81 -18.84 53.18
CA LEU A 9 23.52 -19.82 52.36
C LEU A 9 24.45 -19.03 51.42
N ALA A 10 25.74 -19.20 51.70
CA ALA A 10 26.84 -18.74 50.86
C ALA A 10 26.96 -19.65 49.65
N PHE A 11 27.12 -19.05 48.47
CA PHE A 11 27.59 -19.74 47.28
C PHE A 11 29.06 -19.48 47.07
N PRO A 12 29.83 -20.50 46.66
CA PRO A 12 31.27 -20.33 46.41
C PRO A 12 31.52 -19.76 45.00
N LEU A 13 32.43 -18.80 44.96
CA LEU A 13 33.16 -18.42 43.75
C LEU A 13 34.04 -19.59 43.29
N SER A 14 33.93 -19.97 42.04
CA SER A 14 34.94 -20.83 41.41
C SER A 14 35.22 -20.37 39.99
N ALA A 15 36.40 -19.83 39.87
CA ALA A 15 37.41 -20.04 38.82
C ALA A 15 37.09 -19.72 37.37
N ILE A 16 37.64 -18.62 36.97
CA ILE A 16 38.09 -18.26 35.64
C ILE A 16 39.05 -19.33 35.08
N MET A 17 38.76 -19.86 33.91
CA MET A 17 39.79 -20.44 33.05
C MET A 17 39.69 -19.86 31.67
N LEU A 18 40.63 -18.99 31.33
CA LEU A 18 41.03 -18.60 29.98
C LEU A 18 41.55 -19.85 29.26
N ILE A 19 40.96 -20.15 28.11
CA ILE A 19 41.66 -20.93 27.08
C ILE A 19 41.56 -20.16 25.79
N THR A 20 42.66 -19.54 25.41
CA THR A 20 42.98 -19.08 24.09
C THR A 20 43.31 -20.27 23.21
N SER A 21 42.60 -20.49 22.14
CA SER A 21 43.10 -21.25 21.01
C SER A 21 42.63 -20.59 19.70
N LEU A 22 43.59 -19.96 19.10
CA LEU A 22 43.60 -19.60 17.70
C LEU A 22 43.48 -20.89 16.86
N VAL A 23 42.43 -20.97 16.02
CA VAL A 23 42.51 -21.69 14.76
C VAL A 23 41.80 -20.85 13.71
N SER A 24 42.62 -20.32 12.83
CA SER A 24 42.27 -19.80 11.53
C SER A 24 41.75 -20.94 10.66
N CYS A 25 40.57 -20.78 10.11
CA CYS A 25 40.18 -21.39 8.83
C CYS A 25 39.29 -20.41 8.13
N ALA A 26 39.89 -19.73 7.18
CA ALA A 26 39.19 -19.03 6.14
C ALA A 26 38.67 -20.06 5.15
N ASP A 27 37.39 -20.30 5.11
CA ASP A 27 36.76 -20.96 3.96
C ASP A 27 36.03 -19.89 3.16
N ASN A 28 36.72 -19.52 2.07
CA ASN A 28 36.14 -18.78 0.95
C ASN A 28 35.06 -19.65 0.31
N ILE A 29 33.80 -19.28 0.50
CA ILE A 29 32.72 -19.74 -0.37
C ILE A 29 32.70 -18.79 -1.57
N PRO A 30 32.93 -19.28 -2.80
CA PRO A 30 32.84 -18.45 -3.99
C PRO A 30 31.39 -18.02 -4.17
N ILE A 31 31.15 -16.74 -4.21
CA ILE A 31 29.92 -16.18 -4.76
C ILE A 31 30.02 -16.38 -6.27
N ASP A 32 29.31 -17.38 -6.77
CA ASP A 32 29.12 -17.58 -8.21
C ASP A 32 28.28 -16.41 -8.73
N GLN A 33 28.97 -15.42 -9.27
CA GLN A 33 28.40 -14.37 -10.10
C GLN A 33 28.15 -14.96 -11.48
N GLY A 34 27.08 -15.70 -11.64
CA GLY A 34 26.56 -16.10 -12.92
C GLY A 34 26.17 -14.88 -13.75
N ASN A 35 27.09 -14.47 -14.57
CA ASN A 35 26.91 -13.51 -15.64
C ASN A 35 25.96 -14.13 -16.69
N PRO A 36 24.75 -13.59 -16.96
CA PRO A 36 23.96 -14.09 -18.06
C PRO A 36 24.58 -13.61 -19.37
N ASN A 37 25.02 -14.57 -20.14
CA ASN A 37 25.55 -14.51 -21.47
C ASN A 37 24.95 -13.44 -22.36
N GLN A 38 25.87 -12.67 -22.94
CA GLN A 38 25.72 -12.10 -24.27
C GLN A 38 25.46 -13.25 -25.26
N SER A 39 24.30 -13.28 -25.84
CA SER A 39 24.07 -14.00 -27.09
C SER A 39 24.31 -13.00 -28.22
N ASP A 40 25.38 -13.26 -28.96
CA ASP A 40 25.70 -12.65 -30.21
C ASP A 40 24.51 -12.69 -31.17
N PHE A 41 24.01 -11.53 -31.54
CA PHE A 41 23.20 -11.39 -32.74
C PHE A 41 24.04 -10.69 -33.78
N GLU A 42 24.50 -11.49 -34.72
CA GLU A 42 25.15 -11.03 -35.95
C GLU A 42 24.28 -10.02 -36.67
N SER A 43 24.81 -8.84 -36.88
CA SER A 43 24.24 -7.84 -37.76
C SER A 43 24.50 -8.24 -39.21
N SER A 44 23.46 -8.68 -39.90
CA SER A 44 23.49 -8.73 -41.35
C SER A 44 23.27 -7.32 -41.91
N ASN A 45 24.35 -6.70 -42.33
CA ASN A 45 24.35 -5.54 -43.21
C ASN A 45 23.74 -5.93 -44.56
N SER A 46 22.57 -5.40 -44.90
CA SER A 46 22.16 -5.29 -46.28
C SER A 46 22.22 -3.82 -46.68
N THR A 47 23.23 -3.50 -47.40
CA THR A 47 23.36 -2.31 -48.27
C THR A 47 22.21 -2.29 -49.25
N VAL A 48 21.40 -1.23 -49.23
CA VAL A 48 20.50 -0.89 -50.35
C VAL A 48 20.95 0.44 -50.95
N ASP A 49 21.25 0.35 -52.22
CA ASP A 49 21.70 1.37 -53.14
C ASP A 49 20.86 2.64 -53.14
N ASN A 50 21.55 3.76 -53.17
CA ASN A 50 21.05 5.05 -53.58
C ASN A 50 20.92 5.06 -55.13
N THR A 51 19.73 5.16 -55.61
CA THR A 51 19.49 5.68 -56.98
C THR A 51 18.69 6.95 -56.93
N GLU A 52 19.39 8.03 -57.21
CA GLU A 52 18.81 9.31 -57.57
C GLU A 52 17.94 9.14 -58.81
N ASN A 53 16.71 9.64 -58.76
CA ASN A 53 15.97 10.00 -59.99
C ASN A 53 15.45 11.42 -59.87
N LYS A 54 16.17 12.30 -60.58
CA LYS A 54 15.68 13.60 -61.07
C LYS A 54 14.63 13.35 -62.13
N ILE A 55 13.42 13.90 -61.96
CA ILE A 55 12.54 14.20 -63.10
C ILE A 55 11.81 15.53 -62.87
N ASN A 56 12.20 16.46 -63.67
CA ASN A 56 11.56 17.58 -64.34
C ASN A 56 10.21 18.12 -63.89
N ASN A 57 10.26 19.42 -63.68
CA ASN A 57 9.15 20.38 -63.88
C ASN A 57 8.50 20.21 -65.22
N ASN A 58 7.16 20.24 -65.27
CA ASN A 58 6.42 20.94 -66.31
C ASN A 58 5.04 21.41 -65.77
N ASN A 59 4.82 22.70 -65.99
CA ASN A 59 3.58 23.42 -65.82
C ASN A 59 2.44 22.78 -66.59
N THR A 60 1.25 22.77 -66.00
CA THR A 60 0.01 23.18 -66.78
C THR A 60 -1.04 23.70 -65.77
N GLU A 61 -1.51 24.86 -66.10
CA GLU A 61 -2.66 25.55 -65.48
C GLU A 61 -3.94 24.73 -65.64
N GLY A 62 -4.83 24.87 -64.68
CA GLY A 62 -6.24 24.66 -65.00
C GLY A 62 -7.13 24.24 -63.83
N THR A 63 -7.93 25.19 -63.45
CA THR A 63 -9.28 25.12 -62.89
C THR A 63 -9.50 24.97 -61.42
N LYS A 64 -10.09 26.00 -60.93
CA LYS A 64 -10.82 26.20 -59.65
C LYS A 64 -11.73 25.03 -59.30
N GLY A 65 -11.65 24.64 -58.08
CA GLY A 65 -12.64 23.83 -57.35
C GLY A 65 -12.53 24.15 -55.88
N ASP A 66 -13.06 25.31 -55.51
CA ASP A 66 -13.39 25.69 -54.16
C ASP A 66 -14.40 24.68 -53.61
N THR A 67 -14.01 23.89 -52.67
CA THR A 67 -14.91 23.40 -51.62
C THR A 67 -14.19 23.54 -50.30
N ASP A 68 -14.24 24.76 -49.78
CA ASP A 68 -14.20 25.01 -48.35
C ASP A 68 -15.25 24.10 -47.68
N LYS A 69 -14.84 22.95 -47.19
CA LYS A 69 -15.59 22.29 -46.14
C LYS A 69 -15.39 23.14 -44.90
N ASN A 70 -16.28 24.11 -44.74
CA ASN A 70 -16.61 24.68 -43.46
C ASN A 70 -16.89 23.48 -42.55
N ASP A 71 -15.91 23.09 -41.73
CA ASP A 71 -16.16 22.29 -40.55
C ASP A 71 -17.15 23.10 -39.73
N ASP A 72 -18.38 22.66 -39.74
CA ASP A 72 -19.49 23.21 -38.97
C ASP A 72 -19.12 23.04 -37.49
N ILE A 73 -18.37 24.02 -36.97
CA ILE A 73 -17.99 24.08 -35.53
C ILE A 73 -19.25 24.55 -34.83
N THR A 74 -20.19 23.64 -34.64
CA THR A 74 -21.26 23.86 -33.67
C THR A 74 -20.58 24.11 -32.34
N PRO A 75 -20.78 25.27 -31.68
CA PRO A 75 -20.19 25.54 -30.38
C PRO A 75 -20.53 24.40 -29.43
N ALA A 76 -19.56 23.97 -28.62
CA ALA A 76 -19.83 22.98 -27.60
C ALA A 76 -20.96 23.47 -26.69
N PRO A 77 -21.89 22.63 -26.27
CA PRO A 77 -22.90 23.01 -25.29
C PRO A 77 -22.27 23.65 -24.08
N GLU A 78 -22.95 24.64 -23.47
CA GLU A 78 -22.48 25.27 -22.25
C GLU A 78 -22.21 24.22 -21.18
N GLY A 79 -21.12 24.38 -20.44
CA GLY A 79 -20.70 23.38 -19.41
C GLY A 79 -20.04 22.12 -20.00
N THR A 80 -19.53 22.22 -21.25
CA THR A 80 -18.88 21.09 -21.93
C THR A 80 -17.53 21.48 -22.50
N VAL A 81 -16.53 20.62 -22.37
CA VAL A 81 -15.22 20.74 -23.01
C VAL A 81 -15.01 19.58 -23.99
N ILE A 82 -14.94 19.86 -25.27
CA ILE A 82 -14.53 18.86 -26.27
C ILE A 82 -13.01 18.79 -26.23
N LEU A 83 -12.48 17.74 -25.61
CA LEU A 83 -11.03 17.53 -25.51
C LEU A 83 -10.50 16.91 -26.82
N TYR A 84 -11.18 15.90 -27.34
CA TYR A 84 -10.78 15.20 -28.56
C TYR A 84 -11.98 14.84 -29.41
N ASN A 85 -11.91 15.10 -30.69
CA ASN A 85 -12.93 14.76 -31.66
C ASN A 85 -12.36 14.85 -33.11
N ASN A 86 -12.90 14.06 -34.02
CA ASN A 86 -12.49 14.04 -35.43
C ASN A 86 -10.95 13.89 -35.57
N ASN A 87 -10.38 12.92 -34.85
CA ASN A 87 -8.96 12.56 -34.87
C ASN A 87 -7.98 13.69 -34.47
N ALA A 88 -8.48 14.72 -33.77
CA ALA A 88 -7.68 15.86 -33.30
C ALA A 88 -8.06 16.31 -31.87
N TYR A 89 -7.07 16.77 -31.12
CA TYR A 89 -7.32 17.49 -29.88
C TYR A 89 -7.85 18.89 -30.17
N LYS A 90 -8.92 19.26 -29.49
CA LYS A 90 -9.62 20.56 -29.63
C LYS A 90 -9.34 21.47 -28.42
N ALA A 91 -8.77 20.93 -27.37
CA ALA A 91 -8.39 21.67 -26.19
C ALA A 91 -6.92 21.37 -25.80
N ASN A 92 -6.22 22.39 -25.30
CA ASN A 92 -4.88 22.28 -24.80
C ASN A 92 -4.91 21.93 -23.31
N VAL A 93 -3.83 21.32 -22.81
CA VAL A 93 -3.55 21.18 -21.39
C VAL A 93 -2.68 22.35 -20.95
N ILE A 94 -3.15 23.11 -19.99
CA ILE A 94 -2.50 24.34 -19.51
C ILE A 94 -2.14 24.16 -18.04
N ASN A 95 -0.92 24.51 -17.70
CA ASN A 95 -0.39 24.46 -16.35
C ASN A 95 0.27 25.79 -15.96
N ALA A 96 0.48 25.96 -14.66
CA ALA A 96 1.19 27.14 -14.17
C ALA A 96 2.63 27.18 -14.70
N ALA A 97 3.08 28.35 -15.13
CA ALA A 97 4.46 28.57 -15.62
C ALA A 97 5.50 28.25 -14.52
N ALA A 98 5.14 28.41 -13.25
CA ALA A 98 5.97 28.12 -12.08
C ALA A 98 5.72 26.72 -11.48
N ALA A 99 5.20 25.77 -12.27
CA ALA A 99 4.89 24.41 -11.81
C ALA A 99 6.13 23.71 -11.22
N LYS A 100 5.97 23.09 -10.04
CA LYS A 100 7.00 22.30 -9.36
C LYS A 100 7.16 20.92 -10.04
N ASP A 101 8.19 20.18 -9.68
CA ASP A 101 8.49 18.88 -10.30
C ASP A 101 7.37 17.86 -10.10
N PHE A 102 6.71 17.87 -8.95
CA PHE A 102 5.51 17.05 -8.73
C PHE A 102 4.40 17.41 -9.72
N ASP A 103 4.11 18.71 -9.88
CA ASP A 103 3.06 19.19 -10.79
C ASP A 103 3.37 18.80 -12.23
N LYS A 104 4.61 18.96 -12.68
CA LYS A 104 5.07 18.54 -14.02
C LYS A 104 4.87 17.04 -14.24
N SER A 105 5.16 16.22 -13.22
CA SER A 105 4.93 14.77 -13.27
C SER A 105 3.46 14.44 -13.39
N LEU A 106 2.60 15.09 -12.60
CA LEU A 106 1.15 14.90 -12.65
C LEU A 106 0.56 15.32 -14.01
N ILE A 107 0.97 16.48 -14.55
CA ILE A 107 0.55 16.97 -15.86
C ILE A 107 0.89 15.96 -16.94
N ASN A 108 2.13 15.46 -16.93
CA ASN A 108 2.56 14.45 -17.89
C ASN A 108 1.72 13.15 -17.78
N ASN A 109 1.37 12.74 -16.58
CA ASN A 109 0.53 11.57 -16.34
C ASN A 109 -0.91 11.78 -16.85
N ILE A 110 -1.49 12.96 -16.64
CA ILE A 110 -2.82 13.32 -17.16
C ILE A 110 -2.79 13.36 -18.70
N ARG A 111 -1.76 13.95 -19.30
CA ARG A 111 -1.60 13.96 -20.77
C ARG A 111 -1.48 12.54 -21.34
N LYS A 112 -0.70 11.67 -20.68
CA LYS A 112 -0.59 10.26 -21.05
C LYS A 112 -1.92 9.52 -20.92
N LEU A 113 -2.72 9.82 -19.90
CA LEU A 113 -4.05 9.26 -19.72
C LEU A 113 -4.94 9.64 -20.92
N PHE A 114 -5.01 10.92 -21.27
CA PHE A 114 -5.80 11.37 -22.40
C PHE A 114 -5.30 10.77 -23.73
N GLY A 115 -3.99 10.59 -23.88
CA GLY A 115 -3.40 9.96 -25.06
C GLY A 115 -3.53 8.43 -25.15
N LYS A 116 -4.01 7.78 -24.09
CA LYS A 116 -4.07 6.30 -23.99
C LYS A 116 -4.87 5.65 -25.13
N LEU A 117 -6.03 6.21 -25.46
CA LEU A 117 -6.91 5.69 -26.51
C LEU A 117 -6.56 6.26 -27.89
N THR A 118 -6.24 7.54 -27.97
CA THR A 118 -6.07 8.26 -29.24
C THR A 118 -4.68 8.06 -29.85
N ARG A 119 -3.72 7.53 -29.07
CA ARG A 119 -2.27 7.43 -29.42
C ARG A 119 -1.63 8.77 -29.80
N LYS A 120 -2.29 9.87 -29.49
CA LYS A 120 -1.83 11.25 -29.61
C LYS A 120 -1.90 11.91 -28.24
N TYR A 121 -1.19 13.01 -28.06
CA TYR A 121 -1.20 13.73 -26.79
C TYR A 121 -1.73 15.14 -27.00
N PRO A 122 -2.55 15.69 -26.07
CA PRO A 122 -2.91 17.09 -26.11
C PRO A 122 -1.65 17.95 -25.98
N GLN A 123 -1.65 19.11 -26.65
CA GLN A 123 -0.55 20.06 -26.50
C GLN A 123 -0.52 20.61 -25.08
N GLU A 124 0.68 20.70 -24.53
CA GLU A 124 0.94 21.34 -23.26
C GLU A 124 1.35 22.78 -23.47
N GLN A 125 0.77 23.66 -22.69
CA GLN A 125 1.09 25.09 -22.67
C GLN A 125 1.17 25.57 -21.21
N THR A 126 1.84 26.66 -20.99
CA THR A 126 1.80 27.33 -19.69
C THR A 126 0.81 28.50 -19.72
N ASP A 127 0.41 28.94 -18.54
CA ASP A 127 -0.47 30.10 -18.34
C ASP A 127 0.21 31.45 -18.53
N ALA A 128 1.45 31.47 -19.01
CA ALA A 128 2.16 32.72 -19.38
C ALA A 128 1.41 33.52 -20.47
N LYS A 129 0.54 32.85 -21.23
CA LYS A 129 -0.37 33.48 -22.20
C LYS A 129 -1.76 32.89 -22.04
N ILE A 130 -2.71 33.73 -21.64
CA ILE A 130 -4.12 33.35 -21.50
C ILE A 130 -4.76 33.21 -22.87
N SER A 131 -5.55 32.13 -23.08
CA SER A 131 -6.31 31.84 -24.29
C SER A 131 -7.79 31.67 -23.96
N GLU A 132 -8.68 32.21 -24.75
CA GLU A 132 -10.13 32.09 -24.58
C GLU A 132 -10.70 30.72 -25.03
N GLY A 133 -9.96 29.96 -25.86
CA GLY A 133 -10.39 28.65 -26.36
C GLY A 133 -10.58 27.58 -25.26
N PRO A 134 -11.21 26.42 -25.62
CA PRO A 134 -11.35 25.30 -24.69
C PRO A 134 -9.99 24.83 -24.16
N ALA A 135 -9.93 24.50 -22.87
CA ALA A 135 -8.70 24.01 -22.25
C ALA A 135 -8.96 23.09 -21.04
N VAL A 136 -7.96 22.27 -20.70
CA VAL A 136 -7.84 21.59 -19.42
C VAL A 136 -6.81 22.33 -18.58
N LEU A 137 -7.23 22.97 -17.51
CA LEU A 137 -6.37 23.71 -16.59
C LEU A 137 -5.94 22.80 -15.45
N ILE A 138 -4.63 22.65 -15.22
CA ILE A 138 -4.09 21.76 -14.19
C ILE A 138 -3.27 22.57 -13.19
N GLY A 139 -3.66 22.48 -11.94
CA GLY A 139 -3.05 23.27 -10.85
C GLY A 139 -3.57 24.69 -10.78
N GLU A 140 -2.95 25.52 -9.94
CA GLU A 140 -3.31 26.91 -9.73
C GLU A 140 -2.72 27.77 -10.87
N THR A 141 -3.52 28.02 -11.90
CA THR A 141 -3.14 28.81 -13.08
C THR A 141 -3.66 30.24 -12.98
N GLU A 142 -3.16 31.14 -13.85
CA GLU A 142 -3.59 32.55 -13.91
C GLU A 142 -4.99 32.73 -14.51
N TYR A 143 -5.65 31.67 -14.99
CA TYR A 143 -7.01 31.71 -15.50
C TYR A 143 -8.04 31.98 -14.40
N ASN A 144 -9.05 32.81 -14.70
CA ASN A 144 -10.12 33.13 -13.76
C ASN A 144 -10.88 31.87 -13.31
N GLU A 145 -11.12 30.94 -14.21
CA GLU A 145 -11.81 29.66 -13.93
C GLU A 145 -11.02 28.81 -12.93
N SER A 146 -9.69 28.80 -13.04
CA SER A 146 -8.83 28.13 -12.04
C SER A 146 -8.93 28.84 -10.69
N LYS A 147 -8.78 30.15 -10.66
CA LYS A 147 -8.87 30.98 -9.44
C LYS A 147 -10.21 30.83 -8.73
N GLU A 148 -11.30 30.71 -9.49
CA GLU A 148 -12.63 30.49 -8.91
C GLU A 148 -12.72 29.16 -8.13
N VAL A 149 -12.22 28.06 -8.71
CA VAL A 149 -12.21 26.76 -8.05
C VAL A 149 -11.28 26.77 -6.84
N TYR A 150 -10.09 27.37 -6.95
CA TYR A 150 -9.10 27.45 -5.86
C TYR A 150 -9.56 28.31 -4.69
N LYS A 151 -10.40 29.31 -4.89
CA LYS A 151 -10.92 30.21 -3.84
C LYS A 151 -11.55 29.45 -2.68
N ASN A 152 -12.18 28.32 -2.93
CA ASN A 152 -12.89 27.52 -1.96
C ASN A 152 -12.15 26.23 -1.57
N LEU A 153 -10.96 25.98 -2.14
CA LEU A 153 -10.20 24.77 -1.92
C LEU A 153 -9.33 24.89 -0.67
N LYS A 154 -9.57 24.03 0.32
CA LYS A 154 -8.76 23.98 1.54
C LYS A 154 -7.54 23.07 1.34
N LYS A 155 -6.60 23.15 2.26
CA LYS A 155 -5.42 22.26 2.28
C LYS A 155 -5.84 20.78 2.21
N ASN A 156 -5.13 20.00 1.38
CA ASN A 156 -5.39 18.59 1.12
C ASN A 156 -6.76 18.27 0.51
N GLN A 157 -7.36 19.21 -0.19
CA GLN A 157 -8.57 19.02 -0.97
C GLN A 157 -8.27 19.03 -2.46
N ALA A 158 -9.15 18.44 -3.26
CA ALA A 158 -9.07 18.49 -4.70
C ALA A 158 -10.47 18.53 -5.31
N LYS A 159 -10.56 19.14 -6.50
CA LYS A 159 -11.79 19.22 -7.28
C LYS A 159 -11.44 19.27 -8.76
N ALA A 160 -12.17 18.52 -9.58
CA ALA A 160 -12.15 18.70 -11.02
C ALA A 160 -13.57 18.98 -11.49
N THR A 161 -13.75 20.04 -12.28
CA THR A 161 -15.07 20.46 -12.74
C THR A 161 -14.95 21.34 -13.97
N VAL A 162 -16.03 21.43 -14.76
CA VAL A 162 -16.11 22.36 -15.87
C VAL A 162 -16.55 23.73 -15.37
N VAL A 163 -15.80 24.77 -15.71
CA VAL A 163 -16.14 26.18 -15.49
C VAL A 163 -16.06 26.90 -16.83
N GLY A 164 -17.18 27.40 -17.32
CA GLY A 164 -17.28 27.93 -18.69
C GLY A 164 -16.91 26.89 -19.74
N ASN A 165 -15.87 27.16 -20.53
CA ASN A 165 -15.31 26.23 -21.49
C ASN A 165 -13.96 25.62 -21.06
N LYS A 166 -13.67 25.60 -19.78
CA LYS A 166 -12.45 25.04 -19.19
C LYS A 166 -12.79 23.86 -18.28
N TYR A 167 -12.02 22.80 -18.38
CA TYR A 167 -12.02 21.75 -17.35
C TYR A 167 -10.90 22.03 -16.36
N VAL A 168 -11.25 22.39 -15.14
CA VAL A 168 -10.31 22.77 -14.09
C VAL A 168 -10.01 21.57 -13.21
N ILE A 169 -8.74 21.20 -13.11
CA ILE A 169 -8.23 20.16 -12.23
C ILE A 169 -7.44 20.85 -11.12
N ALA A 170 -8.12 21.14 -10.02
CA ALA A 170 -7.59 21.88 -8.88
C ALA A 170 -7.28 20.96 -7.70
N TYR A 171 -6.14 21.17 -7.06
CA TYR A 171 -5.71 20.41 -5.88
C TYR A 171 -4.83 21.25 -4.95
N SER A 172 -4.94 20.97 -3.66
CA SER A 172 -4.11 21.58 -2.63
C SER A 172 -3.39 20.49 -1.83
N GLY A 173 -2.17 20.15 -2.29
CA GLY A 173 -1.31 19.09 -1.73
C GLY A 173 -1.24 17.84 -2.61
N GLU A 174 -0.07 17.17 -2.55
CA GLU A 174 0.27 16.04 -3.42
C GLU A 174 -0.68 14.85 -3.28
N LEU A 175 -1.10 14.53 -2.06
CA LEU A 175 -2.02 13.41 -1.83
C LEU A 175 -3.38 13.64 -2.48
N ALA A 176 -3.92 14.85 -2.33
CA ALA A 176 -5.20 15.20 -2.95
C ALA A 176 -5.12 15.14 -4.48
N ALA A 177 -3.98 15.55 -5.05
CA ALA A 177 -3.71 15.47 -6.48
C ALA A 177 -3.62 14.02 -6.99
N ILE A 178 -2.95 13.15 -6.24
CA ILE A 178 -2.85 11.71 -6.58
C ILE A 178 -4.23 11.06 -6.58
N GLU A 179 -5.05 11.32 -5.55
CA GLU A 179 -6.39 10.78 -5.48
C GLU A 179 -7.31 11.27 -6.59
N LEU A 180 -7.22 12.57 -6.88
CA LEU A 180 -7.97 13.15 -7.99
C LEU A 180 -7.58 12.49 -9.32
N PHE A 181 -6.30 12.22 -9.52
CA PHE A 181 -5.82 11.53 -10.71
C PHE A 181 -6.34 10.08 -10.79
N GLU A 182 -6.42 9.36 -9.66
CA GLU A 182 -7.01 8.01 -9.64
C GLU A 182 -8.50 8.03 -10.01
N GLU A 183 -9.28 8.98 -9.47
CA GLU A 183 -10.69 9.16 -9.88
C GLU A 183 -10.81 9.55 -11.36
N LEU A 184 -9.93 10.42 -11.86
CA LEU A 184 -9.91 10.81 -13.26
C LEU A 184 -9.66 9.61 -14.19
N LYS A 185 -8.80 8.67 -13.81
CA LYS A 185 -8.60 7.42 -14.57
C LYS A 185 -9.88 6.60 -14.67
N VAL A 186 -10.63 6.49 -13.58
CA VAL A 186 -11.91 5.76 -13.56
C VAL A 186 -12.92 6.41 -14.51
N LEU A 187 -13.02 7.75 -14.48
CA LEU A 187 -13.92 8.48 -15.39
C LEU A 187 -13.47 8.37 -16.83
N PHE A 188 -12.17 8.44 -17.09
CA PHE A 188 -11.60 8.25 -18.42
C PHE A 188 -11.95 6.87 -19.00
N ASP A 189 -11.70 5.80 -18.26
CA ASP A 189 -12.00 4.45 -18.71
C ASP A 189 -13.52 4.21 -18.90
N LYS A 190 -14.36 5.01 -18.23
CA LYS A 190 -15.82 4.92 -18.34
C LYS A 190 -16.42 5.72 -19.49
N TYR A 191 -15.88 6.90 -19.79
CA TYR A 191 -16.54 7.87 -20.68
C TYR A 191 -15.74 8.25 -21.93
N ALA A 192 -14.41 8.01 -21.96
CA ALA A 192 -13.59 8.28 -23.12
C ALA A 192 -13.70 7.17 -24.17
N THR A 193 -13.66 7.54 -25.43
CA THR A 193 -13.58 6.60 -26.57
C THR A 193 -12.41 6.96 -27.49
N GLU A 194 -12.04 6.06 -28.40
CA GLU A 194 -10.99 6.32 -29.40
C GLU A 194 -11.38 7.45 -30.36
N GLU A 195 -12.67 7.68 -30.57
CA GLU A 195 -13.19 8.66 -31.50
C GLU A 195 -13.41 10.03 -30.83
N LYS A 196 -13.76 10.03 -29.53
CA LYS A 196 -14.24 11.22 -28.85
C LYS A 196 -13.96 11.23 -27.37
N ILE A 197 -13.47 12.35 -26.84
CA ILE A 197 -13.39 12.66 -25.41
C ILE A 197 -14.12 13.97 -25.19
N VAL A 198 -15.29 13.89 -24.53
CA VAL A 198 -16.12 15.03 -24.16
C VAL A 198 -16.27 15.06 -22.67
N ILE A 199 -15.83 16.15 -22.09
CA ILE A 199 -15.84 16.38 -20.65
C ILE A 199 -17.05 17.26 -20.32
N ASP A 200 -17.95 16.75 -19.51
CA ASP A 200 -19.14 17.40 -19.00
C ASP A 200 -19.26 17.16 -17.48
N SER A 201 -20.39 17.47 -16.89
CA SER A 201 -20.63 17.27 -15.44
C SER A 201 -20.46 15.81 -14.96
N LYS A 202 -20.44 14.81 -15.85
CA LYS A 202 -20.16 13.42 -15.49
C LYS A 202 -18.69 13.20 -15.14
N TRP A 203 -17.83 14.16 -15.51
CA TRP A 203 -16.40 14.16 -15.18
C TRP A 203 -16.09 14.94 -13.90
N ASP A 204 -17.11 15.45 -13.21
CA ASP A 204 -16.92 16.18 -11.98
C ASP A 204 -16.37 15.25 -10.89
N ILE A 205 -15.30 15.70 -10.26
CA ILE A 205 -14.69 15.05 -9.10
C ILE A 205 -14.71 16.07 -7.97
N ASP A 206 -15.38 15.74 -6.87
CA ASP A 206 -15.39 16.58 -5.68
C ASP A 206 -14.85 15.80 -4.48
N LEU A 207 -13.61 16.12 -4.12
CA LEU A 207 -12.92 15.56 -2.98
C LEU A 207 -12.80 16.56 -1.82
N THR A 208 -13.66 17.58 -1.79
CA THR A 208 -13.65 18.63 -0.75
C THR A 208 -14.30 18.16 0.56
N ALA A 209 -15.23 17.20 0.52
CA ALA A 209 -15.88 16.64 1.69
C ALA A 209 -15.00 15.67 2.50
N ILE A 210 -13.90 15.21 1.92
CA ILE A 210 -12.99 14.28 2.60
C ILE A 210 -12.03 15.11 3.44
N ASP A 211 -12.14 15.01 4.76
CA ASP A 211 -11.17 15.63 5.68
C ASP A 211 -9.82 14.90 5.59
N ARG A 212 -8.97 15.36 4.68
CA ARG A 212 -7.58 14.93 4.53
C ARG A 212 -6.63 15.75 5.40
N THR A 213 -7.18 16.63 6.25
CA THR A 213 -6.37 17.41 7.20
C THR A 213 -5.89 16.59 8.38
N ALA A 214 -6.45 15.39 8.59
CA ALA A 214 -5.64 14.39 9.25
C ALA A 214 -4.42 14.15 8.35
N PRO A 215 -3.23 14.69 8.64
CA PRO A 215 -2.06 14.26 7.93
C PRO A 215 -2.11 12.73 7.98
N ILE A 216 -1.65 12.05 6.95
CA ILE A 216 -1.05 10.72 7.13
C ILE A 216 0.06 11.05 8.10
N LEU A 217 -0.33 11.08 9.37
CA LEU A 217 0.59 11.42 10.41
C LEU A 217 1.55 10.26 10.39
N LYS A 218 2.74 10.50 9.92
CA LYS A 218 3.94 9.81 10.36
C LYS A 218 4.14 10.10 11.86
N SER A 219 3.04 10.12 12.59
CA SER A 219 2.99 10.18 14.01
C SER A 219 3.34 8.79 14.49
N GLN A 220 4.45 8.69 15.15
CA GLN A 220 5.08 7.45 15.56
C GLN A 220 4.18 6.55 16.43
N ASN A 221 3.01 7.02 16.87
CA ASN A 221 2.13 6.32 17.81
C ASN A 221 0.69 6.21 17.32
N MET A 222 0.49 6.02 16.01
CA MET A 222 -0.83 5.70 15.47
C MET A 222 -0.99 4.20 15.28
N VAL A 223 -2.20 3.72 15.50
CA VAL A 223 -2.55 2.30 15.48
C VAL A 223 -3.82 2.11 14.68
N MET A 224 -3.81 1.13 13.80
CA MET A 224 -5.01 0.59 13.16
C MET A 224 -5.50 -0.63 13.91
N ALA A 225 -6.80 -0.75 14.11
CA ALA A 225 -7.41 -1.89 14.77
C ALA A 225 -8.62 -2.42 14.01
N CYS A 226 -8.77 -3.74 14.02
CA CYS A 226 -9.93 -4.45 13.50
C CYS A 226 -11.02 -4.46 14.58
N ASP A 227 -11.96 -3.54 14.52
CA ASP A 227 -13.13 -3.46 15.40
C ASP A 227 -14.27 -4.29 14.80
N GLN A 228 -14.34 -5.55 15.21
CA GLN A 228 -15.30 -6.51 14.65
C GLN A 228 -16.73 -6.20 15.07
N GLN A 229 -16.95 -5.73 16.28
CA GLN A 229 -18.29 -5.38 16.77
C GLN A 229 -18.94 -4.29 15.91
N ASN A 230 -18.17 -3.27 15.54
CA ASN A 230 -18.67 -2.16 14.75
C ASN A 230 -18.38 -2.32 13.24
N LYS A 231 -17.88 -3.48 12.81
CA LYS A 231 -17.63 -3.82 11.40
C LYS A 231 -16.75 -2.79 10.68
N ARG A 232 -15.66 -2.37 11.33
CA ARG A 232 -14.82 -1.28 10.83
C ARG A 232 -13.34 -1.48 11.14
N ILE A 233 -12.49 -0.80 10.38
CA ILE A 233 -11.12 -0.50 10.78
C ILE A 233 -11.15 0.86 11.47
N VAL A 234 -10.53 0.97 12.62
CA VAL A 234 -10.43 2.21 13.38
C VAL A 234 -8.96 2.61 13.56
N ILE A 235 -8.67 3.90 13.47
CA ILE A 235 -7.35 4.46 13.70
C ILE A 235 -7.38 5.25 15.00
N TYR A 236 -6.48 4.89 15.90
CA TYR A 236 -6.27 5.57 17.18
C TYR A 236 -4.95 6.34 17.15
N ASP A 237 -4.95 7.55 17.72
CA ASP A 237 -3.76 8.38 17.89
C ASP A 237 -3.31 8.38 19.34
N PHE A 238 -2.32 7.56 19.67
CA PHE A 238 -1.77 7.42 21.01
C PHE A 238 -0.90 8.61 21.45
N ASN A 239 -0.60 9.57 20.57
CA ASN A 239 0.00 10.83 21.02
C ASN A 239 -1.00 11.70 21.79
N LYS A 240 -2.29 11.46 21.61
CA LYS A 240 -3.36 12.12 22.39
C LYS A 240 -3.54 11.51 23.78
N TYR A 241 -2.75 10.49 24.14
CA TYR A 241 -2.88 9.82 25.42
C TYR A 241 -2.67 10.80 26.59
N THR A 242 -3.58 10.73 27.54
CA THR A 242 -3.48 11.27 28.89
C THR A 242 -4.00 10.20 29.84
N GLN A 243 -3.61 10.22 31.10
CA GLN A 243 -4.05 9.23 32.09
C GLN A 243 -5.58 9.11 32.26
N THR A 244 -6.31 10.12 31.81
CA THR A 244 -7.78 10.18 31.93
C THR A 244 -8.53 9.77 30.66
N LYS A 245 -7.84 9.53 29.56
CA LYS A 245 -8.48 9.19 28.28
C LYS A 245 -8.68 7.69 28.12
N SER A 246 -9.88 7.30 27.65
CA SER A 246 -10.16 5.97 27.14
C SER A 246 -9.68 5.80 25.69
N LEU A 247 -9.64 4.55 25.21
CA LEU A 247 -9.33 4.26 23.81
C LEU A 247 -10.31 4.97 22.85
N ASP A 248 -11.58 5.04 23.22
CA ASP A 248 -12.62 5.70 22.40
C ASP A 248 -12.36 7.19 22.13
N GLN A 249 -11.67 7.86 23.05
CA GLN A 249 -11.33 9.29 22.94
C GLN A 249 -10.07 9.54 22.08
N MET A 250 -9.36 8.48 21.68
CA MET A 250 -8.19 8.56 20.81
C MET A 250 -8.50 8.23 19.37
N GLU A 251 -9.73 7.84 19.06
CA GLU A 251 -10.17 7.60 17.69
C GLU A 251 -10.01 8.87 16.85
N VAL A 252 -9.37 8.74 15.68
CA VAL A 252 -9.18 9.85 14.75
C VAL A 252 -9.78 9.58 13.39
N ARG A 253 -9.96 8.32 13.02
CA ARG A 253 -10.55 7.91 11.75
C ARG A 253 -11.10 6.49 11.84
N SER A 254 -12.11 6.20 11.03
CA SER A 254 -12.57 4.83 10.82
C SER A 254 -13.05 4.60 9.40
N PHE A 255 -13.06 3.32 8.99
CA PHE A 255 -13.54 2.85 7.69
C PHE A 255 -14.53 1.72 7.91
N SER A 256 -15.77 1.86 7.41
CA SER A 256 -16.81 0.82 7.48
C SER A 256 -16.53 -0.28 6.46
N LEU A 257 -15.68 -1.23 6.81
CA LEU A 257 -15.16 -2.27 5.91
C LEU A 257 -15.58 -3.70 6.31
N GLY A 258 -16.60 -3.84 7.15
CA GLY A 258 -17.14 -5.12 7.58
C GLY A 258 -16.33 -5.79 8.70
N HIS A 259 -16.61 -7.06 8.97
CA HIS A 259 -15.83 -7.86 9.91
C HIS A 259 -14.44 -8.11 9.34
N THR A 260 -13.41 -7.73 10.07
CA THR A 260 -12.03 -7.81 9.63
C THR A 260 -11.18 -8.58 10.63
N ALA A 261 -10.26 -9.40 10.12
CA ALA A 261 -9.32 -10.19 10.92
C ALA A 261 -7.90 -9.60 10.92
N ASP A 262 -7.48 -8.97 9.84
CA ASP A 262 -6.18 -8.29 9.75
C ASP A 262 -6.31 -6.98 8.97
N VAL A 263 -5.44 -6.02 9.30
CA VAL A 263 -5.29 -4.78 8.56
C VAL A 263 -3.82 -4.41 8.48
N LYS A 264 -3.37 -4.06 7.28
CA LYS A 264 -2.05 -3.46 7.06
C LYS A 264 -2.18 -2.21 6.21
N TYR A 265 -1.41 -1.20 6.54
CA TYR A 265 -1.21 -0.03 5.70
C TYR A 265 0.09 -0.22 4.90
N ARG A 266 0.04 0.09 3.61
CA ARG A 266 1.22 0.13 2.75
C ARG A 266 1.22 1.40 1.93
N GLU A 267 2.33 2.13 1.95
CA GLU A 267 2.52 3.35 1.18
C GLU A 267 3.42 3.13 -0.03
N GLY A 268 3.27 3.96 -1.05
CA GLY A 268 4.12 3.92 -2.23
C GLY A 268 4.00 2.62 -3.05
N THR A 269 2.90 1.88 -2.91
CA THR A 269 2.66 0.69 -3.72
C THR A 269 2.35 1.07 -5.17
N THR A 270 2.31 0.09 -6.05
CA THR A 270 1.89 0.31 -7.44
C THR A 270 0.44 0.77 -7.60
N PHE A 271 -0.32 0.76 -6.50
CA PHE A 271 -1.71 1.24 -6.41
C PHE A 271 -1.83 2.45 -5.46
N GLY A 272 -0.72 3.13 -5.17
CA GLY A 272 -0.67 4.23 -4.21
C GLY A 272 -0.64 3.75 -2.76
N ASN A 273 -1.27 4.52 -1.87
CA ASN A 273 -1.36 4.19 -0.46
C ASN A 273 -2.60 3.33 -0.21
N VAL A 274 -2.40 2.13 0.32
CA VAL A 274 -3.47 1.14 0.42
C VAL A 274 -3.65 0.61 1.84
N LEU A 275 -4.89 0.23 2.15
CA LEU A 275 -5.23 -0.68 3.23
C LEU A 275 -5.39 -2.09 2.66
N LEU A 276 -4.70 -3.04 3.25
CA LEU A 276 -4.84 -4.47 2.98
C LEU A 276 -5.66 -5.08 4.11
N ILE A 277 -6.75 -5.74 3.78
CA ILE A 277 -7.72 -6.22 4.77
C ILE A 277 -8.08 -7.67 4.50
N THR A 278 -8.07 -8.50 5.53
CA THR A 278 -8.75 -9.79 5.51
C THR A 278 -10.10 -9.64 6.22
N GLY A 279 -11.15 -10.15 5.58
CA GLY A 279 -12.44 -10.33 6.22
C GLY A 279 -12.48 -11.62 7.03
N ASP A 280 -13.51 -11.79 7.85
CA ASP A 280 -13.83 -13.09 8.42
C ASP A 280 -14.43 -14.05 7.36
N GLN A 281 -14.70 -15.30 7.75
CA GLN A 281 -15.21 -16.33 6.84
C GLN A 281 -16.50 -15.94 6.09
N SER A 282 -17.27 -15.00 6.61
CA SER A 282 -18.58 -14.61 6.09
C SER A 282 -18.53 -13.33 5.26
N SER A 283 -17.40 -12.61 5.25
CA SER A 283 -17.34 -11.28 4.68
C SER A 283 -16.58 -11.24 3.35
N ALA A 284 -17.25 -10.80 2.30
CA ALA A 284 -16.66 -10.50 0.99
C ALA A 284 -15.74 -9.24 1.02
N ASN A 285 -15.09 -8.97 2.16
CA ASN A 285 -14.33 -7.74 2.38
C ASN A 285 -12.81 -7.94 2.34
N THR A 286 -12.34 -9.17 2.11
CA THR A 286 -10.90 -9.38 1.89
C THR A 286 -10.46 -8.70 0.61
N GLY A 287 -9.47 -7.82 0.72
CA GLY A 287 -9.02 -7.06 -0.43
C GLY A 287 -8.05 -5.93 -0.14
N MET A 288 -7.86 -5.13 -1.15
CA MET A 288 -7.05 -3.92 -1.17
C MET A 288 -7.95 -2.71 -1.37
N TYR A 289 -7.76 -1.70 -0.52
CA TYR A 289 -8.59 -0.49 -0.50
C TYR A 289 -7.71 0.74 -0.54
N ASN A 290 -8.19 1.79 -1.16
CA ASN A 290 -7.53 3.09 -1.12
C ASN A 290 -7.56 3.64 0.33
N TYR A 291 -6.39 3.97 0.87
CA TYR A 291 -6.27 4.43 2.25
C TYR A 291 -7.00 5.74 2.51
N SER A 292 -7.02 6.64 1.53
CA SER A 292 -7.56 7.98 1.75
C SER A 292 -9.09 8.01 1.81
N ASN A 293 -9.78 7.15 1.04
CA ASN A 293 -11.23 7.18 0.92
C ASN A 293 -11.93 5.86 1.28
N GLY A 294 -11.18 4.79 1.53
CA GLY A 294 -11.74 3.47 1.86
C GLY A 294 -12.41 2.74 0.69
N LYS A 295 -12.32 3.27 -0.55
CA LYS A 295 -12.87 2.58 -1.72
C LYS A 295 -12.06 1.35 -2.06
N ALA A 296 -12.74 0.27 -2.44
CA ALA A 296 -12.07 -0.95 -2.87
C ALA A 296 -11.35 -0.73 -4.21
N ILE A 297 -10.07 -1.06 -4.24
CA ILE A 297 -9.28 -1.18 -5.47
C ILE A 297 -9.44 -2.60 -6.02
N TRP A 298 -9.45 -3.58 -5.12
CA TRP A 298 -9.65 -4.98 -5.43
C TRP A 298 -10.26 -5.71 -4.25
N LYS A 299 -11.14 -6.67 -4.52
CA LYS A 299 -11.70 -7.59 -3.55
C LYS A 299 -11.77 -9.00 -4.13
N THR A 300 -11.72 -9.99 -3.26
CA THR A 300 -11.94 -11.38 -3.65
C THR A 300 -13.05 -12.01 -2.81
N SER A 301 -13.89 -12.81 -3.46
CA SER A 301 -14.87 -13.69 -2.80
C SER A 301 -14.27 -15.05 -2.44
N ASN A 302 -13.00 -15.30 -2.79
CA ASN A 302 -12.33 -16.58 -2.57
C ASN A 302 -10.95 -16.41 -1.90
N PRO A 303 -10.88 -15.78 -0.71
CA PRO A 303 -9.61 -15.57 -0.01
C PRO A 303 -9.03 -16.87 0.58
N GLY A 304 -9.80 -17.95 0.62
CA GLY A 304 -9.60 -19.15 1.40
C GLY A 304 -10.45 -19.14 2.67
N SER A 305 -10.52 -20.27 3.37
CA SER A 305 -11.28 -20.39 4.61
C SER A 305 -10.50 -19.79 5.78
N ASN A 306 -11.16 -18.88 6.51
CA ASN A 306 -10.61 -18.19 7.64
C ASN A 306 -9.30 -17.43 7.33
N PRO A 307 -9.34 -16.37 6.48
CA PRO A 307 -8.18 -15.60 6.12
C PRO A 307 -7.72 -14.72 7.30
N HIS A 308 -6.45 -14.84 7.68
CA HIS A 308 -5.89 -14.20 8.86
C HIS A 308 -4.84 -13.13 8.58
N ALA A 309 -4.22 -13.15 7.40
CA ALA A 309 -3.25 -12.13 7.04
C ALA A 309 -3.21 -11.90 5.53
N ILE A 310 -2.84 -10.69 5.17
CA ILE A 310 -2.73 -10.23 3.78
C ILE A 310 -1.48 -9.38 3.61
N GLU A 311 -0.84 -9.49 2.44
CA GLU A 311 0.33 -8.67 2.09
C GLU A 311 0.34 -8.36 0.60
N ILE A 312 0.92 -7.21 0.22
CA ILE A 312 1.16 -6.84 -1.18
C ILE A 312 2.64 -6.98 -1.52
N LEU A 313 2.93 -7.65 -2.63
CA LEU A 313 4.27 -7.78 -3.16
C LEU A 313 4.67 -6.52 -3.96
N PRO A 314 5.97 -6.28 -4.21
CA PRO A 314 6.42 -5.12 -4.98
C PRO A 314 5.83 -5.02 -6.39
N SER A 315 5.44 -6.14 -6.99
CA SER A 315 4.77 -6.19 -8.29
C SER A 315 3.33 -5.66 -8.26
N GLY A 316 2.72 -5.64 -7.08
CA GLY A 316 1.29 -5.38 -6.87
C GLY A 316 0.45 -6.65 -6.75
N ASN A 317 1.04 -7.84 -6.77
CA ASN A 317 0.33 -9.08 -6.46
C ASN A 317 0.03 -9.17 -4.96
N ILE A 318 -1.12 -9.76 -4.62
CA ILE A 318 -1.57 -9.92 -3.22
C ILE A 318 -1.35 -11.36 -2.77
N VAL A 319 -0.89 -11.51 -1.54
CA VAL A 319 -0.77 -12.81 -0.86
C VAL A 319 -1.66 -12.84 0.37
N ILE A 320 -2.41 -13.93 0.55
CA ILE A 320 -3.32 -14.14 1.69
C ILE A 320 -2.96 -15.45 2.38
N ALA A 321 -2.88 -15.42 3.72
CA ALA A 321 -2.77 -16.61 4.55
C ALA A 321 -4.15 -16.99 5.10
N SER A 322 -4.57 -18.27 4.90
CA SER A 322 -5.86 -18.81 5.31
C SER A 322 -5.67 -20.06 6.14
N SER A 323 -6.05 -19.97 7.41
CA SER A 323 -5.68 -20.97 8.42
C SER A 323 -6.41 -22.29 8.23
N THR A 324 -7.72 -22.26 8.05
CA THR A 324 -8.54 -23.49 7.95
C THR A 324 -8.27 -24.26 6.66
N ASP A 325 -7.92 -23.58 5.58
CA ASP A 325 -7.52 -24.22 4.32
C ASP A 325 -6.07 -24.69 4.33
N ASN A 326 -5.27 -24.32 5.30
CA ASN A 326 -3.82 -24.58 5.36
C ASN A 326 -3.08 -24.02 4.13
N LYS A 327 -3.38 -22.77 3.74
CA LYS A 327 -2.90 -22.22 2.47
C LYS A 327 -2.34 -20.81 2.59
N VAL A 328 -1.32 -20.57 1.79
CA VAL A 328 -0.88 -19.26 1.35
C VAL A 328 -1.28 -19.11 -0.11
N ARG A 329 -2.08 -18.10 -0.43
CA ARG A 329 -2.67 -17.90 -1.76
C ARG A 329 -2.13 -16.64 -2.40
N LEU A 330 -1.48 -16.78 -3.58
CA LEU A 330 -0.95 -15.68 -4.36
C LEU A 330 -1.94 -15.29 -5.47
N PHE A 331 -2.54 -14.11 -5.38
CA PHE A 331 -3.41 -13.52 -6.41
C PHE A 331 -2.61 -12.69 -7.40
N LYS A 332 -3.05 -12.69 -8.67
CA LYS A 332 -2.43 -12.00 -9.79
C LYS A 332 -2.90 -10.54 -9.94
N THR A 333 -3.03 -9.84 -8.83
CA THR A 333 -3.60 -8.48 -8.79
C THR A 333 -2.78 -7.44 -9.53
N SER A 334 -1.53 -7.71 -9.87
CA SER A 334 -0.74 -6.87 -10.79
C SER A 334 -1.41 -6.69 -12.16
N ALA A 335 -2.32 -7.60 -12.58
CA ALA A 335 -3.14 -7.48 -13.78
C ALA A 335 -4.07 -6.27 -13.76
N LEU A 336 -4.44 -5.77 -12.58
CA LEU A 336 -5.29 -4.57 -12.45
C LEU A 336 -4.65 -3.33 -13.08
N LYS A 337 -3.32 -3.30 -13.23
CA LYS A 337 -2.63 -2.21 -13.96
C LYS A 337 -3.00 -2.16 -15.44
N THR A 338 -3.47 -3.28 -15.98
CA THR A 338 -3.92 -3.42 -17.36
C THR A 338 -5.44 -3.55 -17.48
N ASN A 339 -6.17 -3.27 -16.38
CA ASN A 339 -7.63 -3.43 -16.27
C ASN A 339 -8.13 -4.87 -16.51
N ASP A 340 -7.24 -5.85 -16.40
CA ASP A 340 -7.60 -7.27 -16.50
C ASP A 340 -8.07 -7.82 -15.15
N THR A 341 -9.32 -7.58 -14.82
CA THR A 341 -9.93 -8.03 -13.56
C THR A 341 -10.13 -9.54 -13.49
N ALA A 342 -10.23 -10.21 -14.63
CA ALA A 342 -10.37 -11.67 -14.68
C ALA A 342 -9.07 -12.35 -14.22
N THR A 343 -7.94 -11.97 -14.80
CA THR A 343 -6.61 -12.44 -14.37
C THR A 343 -6.30 -12.00 -12.94
N ALA A 344 -6.69 -10.80 -12.52
CA ALA A 344 -6.45 -10.32 -11.15
C ALA A 344 -7.11 -11.21 -10.07
N ASN A 345 -8.17 -11.95 -10.40
CA ASN A 345 -8.85 -12.88 -9.52
C ASN A 345 -8.33 -14.32 -9.63
N THR A 346 -7.37 -14.60 -10.49
CA THR A 346 -6.69 -15.89 -10.53
C THR A 346 -5.64 -15.99 -9.43
N TYR A 347 -5.37 -17.20 -8.95
CA TYR A 347 -4.43 -17.41 -7.85
C TYR A 347 -3.68 -18.73 -7.97
N ILE A 348 -2.61 -18.84 -7.17
CA ILE A 348 -1.84 -20.07 -6.95
C ILE A 348 -1.82 -20.35 -5.45
N ASP A 349 -2.13 -21.58 -5.07
CA ASP A 349 -2.10 -22.04 -3.68
C ASP A 349 -0.77 -22.71 -3.33
N TYR A 350 -0.30 -22.43 -2.10
CA TYR A 350 0.87 -23.05 -1.48
C TYR A 350 0.47 -23.57 -0.10
N THR A 351 0.87 -24.81 0.22
CA THR A 351 0.51 -25.44 1.48
C THR A 351 1.36 -24.90 2.64
N LEU A 352 0.67 -24.46 3.69
CA LEU A 352 1.25 -24.10 4.98
C LEU A 352 0.19 -24.37 6.06
N GLU A 353 0.43 -25.34 6.93
CA GLU A 353 -0.55 -25.72 7.94
C GLU A 353 -0.85 -24.56 8.87
N ASP A 354 -2.16 -24.31 9.07
CA ASP A 354 -2.67 -23.24 9.93
C ASP A 354 -2.05 -21.88 9.60
N ALA A 355 -2.05 -21.49 8.32
CA ALA A 355 -1.39 -20.28 7.84
C ALA A 355 -2.05 -19.00 8.42
N HIS A 356 -1.32 -18.25 9.26
CA HIS A 356 -1.83 -17.09 10.00
C HIS A 356 -1.13 -15.77 9.69
N GLY A 357 0.07 -15.79 9.13
CA GLY A 357 0.85 -14.58 8.86
C GLY A 357 1.49 -14.59 7.49
N VAL A 358 1.53 -13.45 6.83
CA VAL A 358 2.35 -13.19 5.62
C VAL A 358 2.96 -11.81 5.73
N LEU A 359 4.24 -11.68 5.35
CA LEU A 359 4.98 -10.43 5.41
C LEU A 359 6.05 -10.38 4.31
N TRP A 360 6.00 -9.39 3.44
CA TRP A 360 7.08 -9.11 2.50
C TRP A 360 8.27 -8.47 3.21
N ASP A 361 9.45 -8.99 2.96
CA ASP A 361 10.73 -8.52 3.50
C ASP A 361 11.63 -8.04 2.36
N PRO A 362 11.81 -6.73 2.16
CA PRO A 362 12.64 -6.19 1.09
C PRO A 362 14.14 -6.38 1.36
N THR A 363 14.55 -6.54 2.62
CA THR A 363 15.96 -6.74 3.00
C THR A 363 16.44 -8.13 2.55
N TYR A 364 15.62 -9.15 2.83
CA TYR A 364 15.94 -10.52 2.44
C TYR A 364 15.31 -10.91 1.10
N LYS A 365 14.51 -10.03 0.50
CA LYS A 365 13.78 -10.25 -0.77
C LYS A 365 12.94 -11.53 -0.76
N VAL A 366 12.29 -11.80 0.35
CA VAL A 366 11.42 -12.97 0.55
C VAL A 366 10.07 -12.58 1.13
N LEU A 367 9.07 -13.40 0.90
CA LEU A 367 7.82 -13.40 1.64
C LEU A 367 7.96 -14.38 2.80
N TRP A 368 7.88 -13.90 4.03
CA TRP A 368 7.74 -14.74 5.22
C TRP A 368 6.28 -15.16 5.39
N ALA A 369 6.05 -16.41 5.76
CA ALA A 369 4.72 -16.94 6.05
C ALA A 369 4.76 -17.78 7.34
N LEU A 370 3.88 -17.42 8.29
CA LEU A 370 3.75 -18.08 9.60
C LEU A 370 2.65 -19.13 9.56
N GLY A 371 3.00 -20.35 9.88
CA GLY A 371 2.09 -21.46 10.07
C GLY A 371 2.10 -21.99 11.51
N ARG A 372 1.47 -23.16 11.70
CA ARG A 372 1.37 -23.80 13.04
C ARG A 372 2.71 -24.19 13.63
N TYR A 373 3.60 -24.76 12.81
CA TYR A 373 4.84 -25.40 13.27
C TYR A 373 6.10 -24.71 12.77
N GLU A 374 5.94 -23.76 11.86
CA GLU A 374 7.09 -23.21 11.16
C GLU A 374 6.80 -21.81 10.59
N ILE A 375 7.87 -21.08 10.34
CA ILE A 375 7.86 -19.91 9.49
C ILE A 375 8.57 -20.32 8.20
N LYS A 376 7.87 -20.26 7.08
CA LYS A 376 8.46 -20.44 5.74
C LYS A 376 8.88 -19.11 5.16
N ALA A 377 9.89 -19.15 4.31
CA ALA A 377 10.27 -18.04 3.45
C ALA A 377 10.08 -18.45 1.99
N TYR A 378 9.63 -17.51 1.16
CA TYR A 378 9.45 -17.74 -0.27
C TYR A 378 10.16 -16.67 -1.07
N TYR A 379 11.01 -17.09 -2.02
CA TYR A 379 11.46 -16.21 -3.09
C TYR A 379 10.34 -15.96 -4.08
N ILE A 380 10.37 -14.80 -4.73
CA ILE A 380 9.47 -14.49 -5.83
C ILE A 380 10.21 -14.80 -7.13
N GLN A 381 9.68 -15.72 -7.92
CA GLN A 381 10.19 -16.05 -9.24
C GLN A 381 9.22 -15.56 -10.32
N GLY A 382 9.75 -14.92 -11.36
CA GLY A 382 8.94 -14.33 -12.43
C GLY A 382 8.63 -12.86 -12.17
N VAL A 383 7.76 -12.28 -12.99
CA VAL A 383 7.37 -10.87 -12.92
C VAL A 383 5.85 -10.71 -13.16
N GLY A 384 5.25 -9.73 -12.50
CA GLY A 384 3.84 -9.39 -12.69
C GLY A 384 2.91 -10.59 -12.51
N THR A 385 2.04 -10.86 -13.46
CA THR A 385 1.11 -12.00 -13.42
C THR A 385 1.80 -13.36 -13.52
N GLY A 386 3.04 -13.41 -14.02
CA GLY A 386 3.87 -14.61 -14.08
C GLY A 386 4.56 -15.00 -12.78
N GLU A 387 4.47 -14.18 -11.73
CA GLU A 387 5.10 -14.47 -10.44
C GLU A 387 4.60 -15.76 -9.79
N LYS A 388 5.55 -16.45 -9.14
CA LYS A 388 5.33 -17.65 -8.33
C LYS A 388 6.11 -17.52 -7.03
N LEU A 389 5.64 -18.16 -5.98
CA LEU A 389 6.39 -18.33 -4.74
C LEU A 389 7.20 -19.62 -4.82
N VAL A 390 8.49 -19.55 -4.53
CA VAL A 390 9.41 -20.69 -4.46
C VAL A 390 9.94 -20.77 -3.04
N GLU A 391 9.68 -21.89 -2.36
CA GLU A 391 10.10 -22.04 -0.96
C GLU A 391 11.62 -21.99 -0.84
N ALA A 392 12.10 -21.07 -0.01
CA ALA A 392 13.49 -20.92 0.41
C ALA A 392 13.73 -21.85 1.62
N THR A 393 13.85 -23.15 1.38
CA THR A 393 13.91 -24.18 2.43
C THR A 393 15.03 -23.94 3.44
N GLN A 394 16.17 -23.37 2.98
CA GLN A 394 17.30 -23.02 3.83
C GLN A 394 17.02 -21.87 4.80
N MET A 395 15.93 -21.12 4.58
CA MET A 395 15.50 -20.01 5.45
C MET A 395 14.36 -20.40 6.40
N LYS A 396 13.89 -21.62 6.33
CA LYS A 396 12.81 -22.12 7.18
C LYS A 396 13.20 -22.07 8.66
N ILE A 397 12.24 -21.67 9.51
CA ILE A 397 12.40 -21.58 10.96
C ILE A 397 11.34 -22.47 11.61
N SER A 398 11.76 -23.51 12.29
CA SER A 398 10.88 -24.41 13.01
C SER A 398 10.48 -23.82 14.36
N LEU A 399 9.19 -23.91 14.69
CA LEU A 399 8.68 -23.50 15.99
C LEU A 399 8.75 -24.71 16.95
N PRO A 400 9.43 -24.57 18.10
CA PRO A 400 9.57 -25.67 19.05
C PRO A 400 8.24 -26.00 19.70
N GLU A 401 8.16 -27.17 20.31
CA GLU A 401 7.02 -27.56 21.12
C GLU A 401 6.79 -26.54 22.25
N GLY A 402 5.52 -26.21 22.51
CA GLY A 402 5.13 -25.13 23.42
C GLY A 402 5.09 -23.73 22.80
N HIS A 403 5.63 -23.54 21.58
CA HIS A 403 5.57 -22.28 20.82
C HIS A 403 4.92 -22.47 19.45
N ARG A 404 3.93 -23.34 19.37
CA ARG A 404 3.17 -23.67 18.16
C ARG A 404 1.86 -22.91 18.10
N GLY A 405 1.25 -22.82 16.92
CA GLY A 405 -0.02 -22.14 16.71
C GLY A 405 0.16 -20.62 16.60
N GLY A 406 0.87 -20.18 15.58
CA GLY A 406 1.09 -18.75 15.29
C GLY A 406 -0.20 -18.02 15.00
N HIS A 407 -0.35 -16.77 15.53
CA HIS A 407 -1.52 -15.92 15.29
C HIS A 407 -1.18 -14.62 14.58
N ASP A 408 0.03 -14.09 14.75
CA ASP A 408 0.45 -12.83 14.13
C ASP A 408 1.90 -12.87 13.69
N LEU A 409 2.20 -12.17 12.60
CA LEU A 409 3.54 -11.98 12.07
C LEU A 409 3.70 -10.50 11.72
N SER A 410 4.68 -9.85 12.34
CA SER A 410 4.98 -8.45 12.10
C SER A 410 6.48 -8.20 12.01
N PRO A 411 6.90 -7.13 11.30
CA PRO A 411 8.29 -6.73 11.25
C PRO A 411 8.72 -6.11 12.58
N ASP A 412 10.03 -6.10 12.84
CA ASP A 412 10.63 -5.18 13.81
C ASP A 412 11.02 -3.89 13.10
N TYR A 413 10.26 -2.82 13.29
CA TYR A 413 10.53 -1.53 12.64
C TYR A 413 11.75 -0.80 13.21
N THR A 414 12.38 -1.31 14.26
CA THR A 414 13.62 -0.75 14.83
C THR A 414 14.88 -1.44 14.31
N ASP A 415 14.76 -2.70 13.87
CA ASP A 415 15.89 -3.47 13.35
C ASP A 415 15.43 -4.51 12.32
N THR A 416 15.86 -4.32 11.08
CA THR A 416 15.48 -5.17 9.94
C THR A 416 15.96 -6.62 10.04
N ARG A 417 16.80 -6.95 11.01
CA ARG A 417 17.25 -8.33 11.29
C ARG A 417 16.14 -9.19 11.89
N TYR A 418 15.14 -8.59 12.52
CA TYR A 418 14.18 -9.31 13.35
C TYR A 418 12.75 -9.27 12.81
N LEU A 419 11.97 -10.27 13.26
CA LEU A 419 10.52 -10.35 13.14
C LEU A 419 9.93 -10.57 14.53
N TYR A 420 8.65 -10.25 14.67
CA TYR A 420 7.85 -10.69 15.82
C TYR A 420 6.76 -11.64 15.35
N ILE A 421 6.52 -12.69 16.14
CA ILE A 421 5.37 -13.57 16.00
C ILE A 421 4.63 -13.67 17.33
N THR A 422 3.33 -13.96 17.28
CA THR A 422 2.58 -14.36 18.45
C THR A 422 2.18 -15.81 18.35
N VAL A 423 2.32 -16.54 19.43
CA VAL A 423 2.01 -17.97 19.53
C VAL A 423 1.30 -18.20 20.88
N GLY A 424 -0.02 -18.45 20.84
CA GLY A 424 -0.79 -18.62 22.07
C GLY A 424 -0.59 -17.49 23.07
N GLU A 425 0.16 -17.74 24.13
CA GLU A 425 0.40 -16.80 25.22
C GLU A 425 1.66 -15.94 25.06
N PHE A 426 2.44 -16.16 24.00
CA PHE A 426 3.74 -15.55 23.86
C PHE A 426 3.82 -14.62 22.64
N ALA A 427 4.58 -13.53 22.77
CA ALA A 427 5.18 -12.84 21.66
C ALA A 427 6.68 -13.17 21.61
N LEU A 428 7.14 -13.62 20.47
CA LEU A 428 8.49 -14.09 20.27
C LEU A 428 9.21 -13.20 19.26
N LYS A 429 10.47 -12.90 19.54
CA LYS A 429 11.38 -12.25 18.60
C LYS A 429 12.15 -13.30 17.79
N ILE A 430 12.17 -13.16 16.51
CA ILE A 430 12.81 -14.08 15.57
C ILE A 430 14.01 -13.40 14.94
N ASP A 431 15.17 -14.02 15.02
CA ASP A 431 16.36 -13.64 14.26
C ASP A 431 16.31 -14.27 12.87
N LYS A 432 16.09 -13.46 11.84
CA LYS A 432 16.01 -13.92 10.46
C LYS A 432 17.33 -14.45 9.94
N LYS A 433 18.45 -13.87 10.39
CA LYS A 433 19.79 -14.27 9.97
C LYS A 433 20.18 -15.61 10.59
N GLU A 434 20.00 -15.74 11.89
CA GLU A 434 20.33 -16.95 12.65
C GLU A 434 19.23 -18.03 12.54
N ARG A 435 18.07 -17.67 12.00
CA ARG A 435 16.91 -18.55 11.81
C ARG A 435 16.44 -19.22 13.11
N LYS A 436 16.37 -18.44 14.15
CA LYS A 436 16.01 -18.93 15.48
C LYS A 436 15.15 -17.93 16.26
N ILE A 437 14.43 -18.46 17.22
CA ILE A 437 13.76 -17.67 18.24
C ILE A 437 14.85 -17.11 19.16
N ILE A 438 14.82 -15.81 19.36
CA ILE A 438 15.59 -15.19 20.45
C ILE A 438 14.76 -15.39 21.71
N ALA A 439 15.27 -16.18 22.63
CA ALA A 439 14.66 -16.36 23.93
C ALA A 439 14.81 -15.06 24.74
N ASP A 440 14.03 -14.04 24.39
CA ASP A 440 14.03 -12.80 25.13
C ASP A 440 12.77 -12.72 26.00
N TYR A 441 13.00 -12.92 27.25
CA TYR A 441 12.03 -12.93 28.32
C TYR A 441 11.27 -11.61 28.51
N GLU A 442 11.80 -10.51 27.95
CA GLU A 442 11.25 -9.19 28.26
C GLU A 442 9.91 -8.96 27.57
N TYR A 443 9.76 -9.43 26.33
CA TYR A 443 8.51 -9.24 25.60
C TYR A 443 7.36 -10.07 26.17
N SER A 444 7.60 -11.29 26.61
CA SER A 444 6.59 -12.09 27.31
C SER A 444 6.25 -11.53 28.68
N LYS A 445 7.20 -10.89 29.38
CA LYS A 445 6.97 -10.19 30.66
C LYS A 445 6.18 -8.90 30.51
N LEU A 446 6.37 -8.16 29.42
CA LEU A 446 5.53 -6.99 29.12
C LEU A 446 4.07 -7.41 29.00
N MET A 447 3.83 -8.65 28.73
CA MET A 447 2.56 -9.08 28.24
C MET A 447 1.68 -9.63 29.33
N ASN A 448 2.06 -10.36 30.33
CA ASN A 448 1.12 -11.04 31.23
C ASN A 448 -0.28 -11.27 30.64
N ALA A 449 -0.37 -11.22 29.30
CA ALA A 449 -1.59 -11.23 28.53
C ALA A 449 -1.69 -12.59 27.88
N GLN A 450 -2.69 -13.33 28.26
CA GLN A 450 -3.03 -14.61 27.63
C GLN A 450 -3.64 -14.35 26.25
N ASN A 451 -3.37 -15.27 25.31
CA ASN A 451 -4.01 -15.27 23.98
C ASN A 451 -3.78 -14.00 23.16
N ILE A 452 -2.51 -13.70 22.86
CA ILE A 452 -2.13 -12.52 22.09
C ILE A 452 -2.52 -12.71 20.62
N LYS A 453 -3.37 -11.82 20.12
CA LYS A 453 -3.87 -11.83 18.73
C LYS A 453 -3.10 -10.90 17.82
N GLY A 454 -2.54 -9.82 18.34
CA GLY A 454 -1.76 -8.87 17.55
C GLY A 454 -0.60 -8.30 18.36
N PHE A 455 0.55 -8.17 17.71
CA PHE A 455 1.76 -7.59 18.27
C PHE A 455 2.52 -6.84 17.19
N SER A 456 2.74 -5.56 17.37
CA SER A 456 3.56 -4.78 16.46
C SER A 456 4.30 -3.67 17.21
N ASN A 457 5.47 -3.30 16.72
CA ASN A 457 6.14 -2.08 17.16
C ASN A 457 6.07 -1.00 16.09
N ASN A 458 6.61 0.17 16.40
CA ASN A 458 6.82 1.26 15.46
C ASN A 458 8.31 1.66 15.42
N PRO A 459 8.73 2.55 14.49
CA PRO A 459 10.13 2.98 14.40
C PRO A 459 10.69 3.68 15.66
N ALA A 460 9.83 4.13 16.58
CA ALA A 460 10.24 4.67 17.87
C ALA A 460 10.45 3.59 18.96
N GLY A 461 10.25 2.32 18.61
CA GLY A 461 10.38 1.20 19.54
C GLY A 461 9.20 0.99 20.49
N ASN A 462 8.09 1.70 20.31
CA ASN A 462 6.88 1.49 21.09
C ASN A 462 6.11 0.28 20.58
N PHE A 463 5.50 -0.51 21.47
CA PHE A 463 4.70 -1.67 21.10
C PHE A 463 3.21 -1.43 21.28
N PHE A 464 2.43 -2.07 20.42
CA PHE A 464 0.96 -2.12 20.45
C PHE A 464 0.52 -3.57 20.43
N ILE A 465 -0.30 -3.95 21.41
CA ILE A 465 -0.60 -5.35 21.68
C ILE A 465 -2.08 -5.52 21.90
N THR A 466 -2.66 -6.50 21.21
CA THR A 466 -4.00 -7.02 21.49
C THR A 466 -3.89 -8.41 22.10
N GLY A 467 -4.39 -8.54 23.30
CA GLY A 467 -4.40 -9.79 24.07
C GLY A 467 -5.48 -9.71 25.13
N GLU A 468 -5.49 -10.65 26.08
CA GLU A 468 -6.57 -10.77 27.07
C GLU A 468 -7.94 -10.83 26.38
N ILE A 469 -8.09 -11.79 25.48
CA ILE A 469 -9.36 -12.02 24.78
C ILE A 469 -10.48 -12.39 25.75
N ASN A 470 -11.72 -12.47 25.23
CA ASN A 470 -12.92 -12.76 26.02
C ASN A 470 -13.28 -11.66 27.04
N THR A 471 -12.91 -10.41 26.74
CA THR A 471 -13.26 -9.23 27.55
C THR A 471 -14.47 -8.49 27.02
N THR A 472 -15.08 -8.99 25.94
CA THR A 472 -16.28 -8.43 25.31
C THR A 472 -17.39 -9.47 25.24
N SER A 473 -18.64 -9.00 25.25
CA SER A 473 -19.81 -9.87 25.00
C SER A 473 -19.98 -10.25 23.53
N PHE A 474 -19.21 -9.61 22.63
CA PHE A 474 -19.32 -9.81 21.18
C PHE A 474 -18.77 -11.16 20.75
N ALA A 475 -17.52 -11.47 21.13
CA ALA A 475 -16.84 -12.69 20.75
C ALA A 475 -15.70 -13.04 21.73
N SER A 476 -15.54 -14.33 22.02
CA SER A 476 -14.51 -14.81 22.94
C SER A 476 -13.06 -14.60 22.45
N TRP A 477 -12.87 -14.39 21.15
CA TRP A 477 -11.55 -14.12 20.56
C TRP A 477 -11.21 -12.63 20.44
N CYS A 478 -12.10 -11.73 20.85
CA CYS A 478 -11.88 -10.29 20.85
C CYS A 478 -11.52 -9.76 22.23
N THR A 479 -10.84 -8.61 22.22
CA THR A 479 -10.56 -7.79 23.41
C THR A 479 -11.19 -6.41 23.28
N ASN A 480 -11.47 -5.76 24.39
CA ASN A 480 -11.89 -4.35 24.40
C ASN A 480 -10.71 -3.39 24.65
N SER A 481 -9.47 -3.87 24.62
CA SER A 481 -8.33 -3.06 24.99
C SER A 481 -7.14 -3.22 24.04
N ILE A 482 -6.32 -2.16 23.99
CA ILE A 482 -4.99 -2.18 23.38
C ILE A 482 -3.98 -1.82 24.47
N TYR A 483 -2.93 -2.60 24.58
CA TYR A 483 -1.77 -2.24 25.40
C TYR A 483 -0.82 -1.40 24.56
N PHE A 484 -0.49 -0.24 25.07
CA PHE A 484 0.54 0.64 24.59
C PHE A 484 1.77 0.53 25.49
N CYS A 485 2.83 -0.07 25.00
CA CYS A 485 4.09 -0.20 25.71
C CYS A 485 5.05 0.87 25.20
N ARG A 486 5.14 1.97 25.94
CA ARG A 486 5.95 3.12 25.58
C ARG A 486 7.39 2.93 26.07
N TYR A 487 8.33 2.99 25.13
CA TYR A 487 9.75 2.95 25.44
C TYR A 487 10.22 4.31 25.97
N ASN A 488 10.88 4.33 27.12
CA ASN A 488 11.40 5.56 27.74
C ASN A 488 12.93 5.71 27.61
N GLY A 489 13.56 4.90 26.77
CA GLY A 489 15.01 4.86 26.57
C GLY A 489 15.70 3.75 27.39
N THR A 490 15.04 3.18 28.39
CA THR A 490 15.62 2.16 29.28
C THR A 490 14.65 0.99 29.51
N THR A 491 13.39 1.30 29.76
CA THR A 491 12.34 0.33 30.08
C THR A 491 11.06 0.66 29.32
N TYR A 492 10.07 -0.22 29.43
CA TYR A 492 8.74 -0.01 28.88
C TYR A 492 7.74 0.36 29.96
N GLU A 493 7.01 1.44 29.76
CA GLU A 493 5.79 1.74 30.50
C GLU A 493 4.61 1.07 29.80
N LYS A 494 3.94 0.14 30.48
CA LYS A 494 2.78 -0.59 29.97
C LYS A 494 1.49 0.14 30.34
N ILE A 495 0.74 0.59 29.36
CA ILE A 495 -0.50 1.32 29.50
C ILE A 495 -1.63 0.51 28.85
N LYS A 496 -2.63 0.11 29.64
CA LYS A 496 -3.83 -0.54 29.14
C LYS A 496 -4.89 0.52 28.82
N LEU A 497 -5.34 0.56 27.58
CA LEU A 497 -6.38 1.49 27.12
C LEU A 497 -7.60 0.69 26.69
N THR A 498 -8.75 1.00 27.29
CA THR A 498 -9.97 0.24 27.13
C THR A 498 -11.01 1.05 26.35
N SER A 499 -11.71 0.38 25.45
CA SER A 499 -12.91 0.88 24.76
C SER A 499 -14.17 0.37 25.47
N SER A 500 -15.18 1.23 25.54
CA SER A 500 -16.52 0.84 26.06
C SER A 500 -17.44 0.28 24.95
N LYS A 501 -17.05 0.42 23.68
CA LYS A 501 -17.92 0.16 22.52
C LYS A 501 -17.30 -0.71 21.42
N SER A 502 -16.02 -1.09 21.54
CA SER A 502 -15.32 -1.84 20.50
C SER A 502 -14.97 -3.25 20.96
N ALA A 503 -15.04 -4.20 20.03
CA ALA A 503 -14.46 -5.54 20.18
C ALA A 503 -13.34 -5.70 19.13
N ILE A 504 -12.11 -5.62 19.58
CA ILE A 504 -10.91 -5.57 18.75
C ILE A 504 -10.33 -6.97 18.62
N TYR A 505 -10.01 -7.38 17.39
CA TYR A 505 -9.33 -8.63 17.13
C TYR A 505 -7.81 -8.43 17.05
N LYS A 506 -7.33 -7.62 16.09
CA LYS A 506 -5.92 -7.26 15.93
C LYS A 506 -5.74 -5.75 15.87
N ALA A 507 -4.60 -5.30 16.37
CA ALA A 507 -4.14 -3.92 16.19
C ALA A 507 -2.68 -3.91 15.71
N ARG A 508 -2.37 -2.97 14.80
CA ARG A 508 -1.04 -2.80 14.23
C ARG A 508 -0.63 -1.34 14.22
N ALA A 509 0.65 -1.08 14.41
CA ALA A 509 1.19 0.25 14.17
C ALA A 509 0.84 0.71 12.75
N LEU A 510 0.41 1.97 12.59
CA LEU A 510 0.19 2.60 11.30
C LEU A 510 1.55 2.94 10.69
N CYS A 511 2.20 1.95 10.14
CA CYS A 511 3.49 2.08 9.47
C CYS A 511 3.36 1.51 8.05
N GLY A 512 3.58 2.37 7.05
CA GLY A 512 3.34 2.05 5.64
C GLY A 512 4.54 1.46 4.93
N THR A 513 5.72 1.60 5.51
CA THR A 513 6.94 1.06 4.90
C THR A 513 7.04 -0.45 5.14
N TYR A 514 7.65 -1.13 4.21
CA TYR A 514 8.19 -2.46 4.48
C TYR A 514 9.38 -2.33 5.43
N GLN A 515 9.73 -3.42 6.04
CA GLN A 515 10.87 -3.46 6.93
C GLN A 515 12.21 -3.22 6.22
#